data_90a68b193edc400f2a7c00a83f802fa6
#
_entry.id   90a68b193edc400f2a7c00a83f802fa6
#
_cell.length_a   1.000
_cell.length_b   1.000
_cell.length_c   1.000
_cell.angle_alpha   90.00
_cell.angle_beta   90.00
_cell.angle_gamma   90.00
#
_symmetry.space_group_name_H-M   'P 1'
#
loop_
_entity.id
_entity.type
_entity.pdbx_description
1 polymer ?
#
loop_
_entity_poly.entity_id
_entity_poly.type
_entity_poly.pdbx_seq_one_letter_code
_entity_poly.pdbx_strand_id
1 'polypeptide(L)'
;AYKLLEEKLAGIILRKLSPTLNYDRNSVTESKNVVVPIGDVYYSFIGNEILDIDAFAEEDATSTEKAVYSAFSSRQATAINNIINNLKSSTSPAYKNLSKEMQAYMYYFTSDLLTNKTGILIKDRINVYDEVYVAWKNEEINLYEYLNHAIAENWIDSTVVQEFIETEGNYSDSTELYQGILNYLEDYLKTDKEFEKLVYRYMIKDGSIKGSQICILLYDQGILEPDEDMYNRLVSGYSAYDFIRQKIEKLEITPGMLGVEPSTGSYVMTEVSTGNTLVCVSYPGYDNNRLA
;
A
#
# COMPACT_ATOMS: atom_id res chain seq x y z
N ALA A 1 -17.34 21.59 16.00
CA ALA A 1 -16.43 20.67 16.71
C ALA A 1 -15.54 19.92 15.70
N TYR A 2 -16.12 19.30 14.67
CA TYR A 2 -15.37 18.51 13.66
C TYR A 2 -14.35 19.37 12.91
N LYS A 3 -14.75 20.51 12.34
CA LYS A 3 -13.85 21.44 11.65
C LYS A 3 -12.65 21.89 12.49
N LEU A 4 -12.84 22.18 13.77
CA LEU A 4 -11.75 22.55 14.69
C LEU A 4 -10.76 21.40 14.88
N LEU A 5 -11.23 20.16 14.82
CA LEU A 5 -10.40 18.98 14.92
C LEU A 5 -9.57 18.77 13.66
N GLU A 6 -10.17 18.92 12.48
CA GLU A 6 -9.46 18.88 11.20
C GLU A 6 -8.37 19.96 11.14
N GLU A 7 -8.66 21.18 11.57
CA GLU A 7 -7.67 22.28 11.65
C GLU A 7 -6.49 21.91 12.58
N LYS A 8 -6.76 21.28 13.73
CA LYS A 8 -5.71 20.82 14.64
C LYS A 8 -4.86 19.70 14.04
N LEU A 9 -5.50 18.72 13.39
CA LEU A 9 -4.79 17.60 12.73
C LEU A 9 -3.97 18.11 11.55
N ALA A 10 -4.53 18.98 10.71
CA ALA A 10 -3.80 19.65 9.63
C ALA A 10 -2.57 20.38 10.16
N GLY A 11 -2.71 21.14 11.26
CA GLY A 11 -1.59 21.81 11.92
C GLY A 11 -0.52 20.86 12.46
N ILE A 12 -0.89 19.64 12.89
CA ILE A 12 0.06 18.61 13.32
C ILE A 12 0.80 18.05 12.10
N ILE A 13 0.08 17.73 11.01
CA ILE A 13 0.68 17.24 9.76
C ILE A 13 1.68 18.25 9.23
N LEU A 14 1.29 19.53 9.10
CA LEU A 14 2.14 20.59 8.59
C LEU A 14 3.42 20.79 9.37
N ARG A 15 3.39 20.65 10.70
CA ARG A 15 4.60 20.75 11.55
C ARG A 15 5.56 19.57 11.36
N LYS A 16 5.06 18.42 10.93
CA LYS A 16 5.83 17.20 10.75
C LYS A 16 6.21 16.96 9.29
N LEU A 17 5.60 17.68 8.36
CA LEU A 17 5.79 17.48 6.92
C LEU A 17 7.22 17.85 6.51
N SER A 18 7.89 16.92 5.85
CA SER A 18 9.24 17.05 5.30
C SER A 18 9.22 17.02 3.77
N PRO A 19 10.05 17.82 3.09
CA PRO A 19 10.16 17.80 1.63
C PRO A 19 10.84 16.53 1.07
N THR A 20 11.35 15.62 1.91
CA THR A 20 11.98 14.38 1.48
C THR A 20 10.95 13.39 0.96
N LEU A 21 11.24 12.71 -0.16
CA LEU A 21 10.37 11.68 -0.72
C LEU A 21 10.36 10.41 0.14
N ASN A 22 11.53 10.09 0.71
CA ASN A 22 11.69 8.89 1.51
C ASN A 22 12.52 9.19 2.75
N TYR A 23 12.21 8.53 3.86
CA TYR A 23 12.92 8.68 5.11
C TYR A 23 13.58 7.36 5.51
N ASP A 24 14.88 7.37 5.75
CA ASP A 24 15.55 6.24 6.37
C ASP A 24 15.16 6.19 7.86
N ARG A 25 14.49 5.12 8.29
CA ARG A 25 14.10 4.94 9.70
C ARG A 25 15.30 4.99 10.65
N ASN A 26 16.48 4.63 10.18
CA ASN A 26 17.71 4.67 10.98
C ASN A 26 18.16 6.11 11.31
N SER A 27 17.80 7.09 10.47
CA SER A 27 18.08 8.51 10.72
C SER A 27 17.07 9.16 11.68
N VAL A 28 15.91 8.52 11.93
CA VAL A 28 14.83 9.04 12.77
C VAL A 28 15.02 8.69 14.25
N THR A 29 15.75 7.62 14.55
CA THR A 29 15.97 7.16 15.94
C THR A 29 16.80 8.11 16.78
N GLU A 30 17.60 8.99 16.16
CA GLU A 30 18.36 10.02 16.88
C GLU A 30 17.59 11.31 17.14
N SER A 31 16.56 11.62 16.34
CA SER A 31 15.67 12.76 16.60
C SER A 31 14.32 12.23 17.11
N LYS A 32 13.91 12.62 18.30
CA LYS A 32 12.60 12.31 18.90
C LYS A 32 11.40 12.86 18.09
N ASN A 33 11.62 13.36 16.88
CA ASN A 33 10.62 13.98 16.01
C ASN A 33 10.22 13.01 14.91
N VAL A 34 9.01 12.46 15.01
CA VAL A 34 8.37 11.74 13.90
C VAL A 34 8.15 12.73 12.76
N VAL A 35 8.76 12.46 11.61
CA VAL A 35 8.65 13.25 10.38
C VAL A 35 7.73 12.52 9.40
N VAL A 36 6.90 13.27 8.68
CA VAL A 36 6.07 12.77 7.59
C VAL A 36 6.72 13.15 6.26
N PRO A 37 7.32 12.20 5.53
CA PRO A 37 7.87 12.47 4.21
C PRO A 37 6.76 12.91 3.25
N ILE A 38 7.04 13.87 2.36
CA ILE A 38 6.08 14.28 1.34
C ILE A 38 5.71 13.12 0.40
N GLY A 39 6.61 12.16 0.19
CA GLY A 39 6.33 10.97 -0.60
C GLY A 39 5.22 10.09 0.00
N ASP A 40 5.12 10.01 1.32
CA ASP A 40 4.02 9.29 1.97
C ASP A 40 2.68 10.04 1.81
N VAL A 41 2.71 11.38 1.76
CA VAL A 41 1.52 12.20 1.45
C VAL A 41 1.08 12.01 0.01
N TYR A 42 2.01 12.01 -0.96
CA TYR A 42 1.66 11.71 -2.35
C TYR A 42 1.07 10.31 -2.50
N TYR A 43 1.67 9.33 -1.84
CA TYR A 43 1.16 7.96 -1.88
C TYR A 43 -0.22 7.83 -1.23
N SER A 44 -0.53 8.60 -0.19
CA SER A 44 -1.82 8.49 0.50
C SER A 44 -3.02 8.74 -0.43
N PHE A 45 -2.87 9.56 -1.47
CA PHE A 45 -3.94 9.78 -2.46
C PHE A 45 -4.25 8.53 -3.28
N ILE A 46 -3.26 7.69 -3.54
CA ILE A 46 -3.44 6.38 -4.21
C ILE A 46 -3.84 5.32 -3.18
N GLY A 47 -3.12 5.25 -2.06
CA GLY A 47 -3.33 4.23 -1.03
C GLY A 47 -4.72 4.28 -0.38
N ASN A 48 -5.28 5.48 -0.22
CA ASN A 48 -6.61 5.72 0.34
C ASN A 48 -7.70 5.86 -0.75
N GLU A 49 -7.40 5.53 -2.01
CA GLU A 49 -8.36 5.54 -3.13
C GLU A 49 -9.00 6.92 -3.36
N ILE A 50 -8.27 8.00 -3.09
CA ILE A 50 -8.66 9.37 -3.41
C ILE A 50 -8.48 9.61 -4.92
N LEU A 51 -7.36 9.15 -5.49
CA LEU A 51 -7.12 9.06 -6.92
C LEU A 51 -7.59 7.69 -7.43
N ASP A 52 -8.41 7.70 -8.46
CA ASP A 52 -8.81 6.50 -9.18
C ASP A 52 -7.71 6.13 -10.18
N ILE A 53 -6.93 5.11 -9.83
CA ILE A 53 -5.83 4.64 -10.70
C ILE A 53 -6.32 3.87 -11.93
N ASP A 54 -7.55 3.35 -11.91
CA ASP A 54 -8.14 2.67 -13.07
C ASP A 54 -8.46 3.67 -14.19
N ALA A 55 -8.87 4.88 -13.82
CA ALA A 55 -9.11 5.97 -14.78
C ALA A 55 -7.86 6.34 -15.60
N PHE A 56 -6.66 6.07 -15.10
CA PHE A 56 -5.42 6.36 -15.84
C PHE A 56 -5.26 5.56 -17.13
N ALA A 57 -5.94 4.41 -17.23
CA ALA A 57 -5.91 3.53 -18.40
C ALA A 57 -7.02 3.82 -19.41
N GLU A 58 -7.99 4.68 -19.08
CA GLU A 58 -9.15 4.96 -19.91
C GLU A 58 -8.79 5.73 -21.18
N GLU A 59 -9.63 5.62 -22.20
CA GLU A 59 -9.39 6.23 -23.51
C GLU A 59 -9.36 7.77 -23.42
N ASP A 60 -10.20 8.35 -22.59
CA ASP A 60 -10.35 9.79 -22.34
C ASP A 60 -9.44 10.33 -21.23
N ALA A 61 -8.56 9.48 -20.65
CA ALA A 61 -7.59 9.90 -19.65
C ALA A 61 -6.74 11.08 -20.12
N THR A 62 -6.40 11.98 -19.20
CA THR A 62 -5.56 13.16 -19.47
C THR A 62 -4.16 12.78 -19.89
N SER A 63 -3.38 13.75 -20.38
CA SER A 63 -1.97 13.50 -20.74
C SER A 63 -1.12 13.09 -19.53
N THR A 64 -1.43 13.62 -18.35
CA THR A 64 -0.72 13.28 -17.10
C THR A 64 -1.08 11.87 -16.64
N GLU A 65 -2.35 11.50 -16.66
CA GLU A 65 -2.81 10.13 -16.35
C GLU A 65 -2.15 9.10 -17.27
N LYS A 66 -2.21 9.32 -18.57
CA LYS A 66 -1.57 8.45 -19.58
C LYS A 66 -0.06 8.31 -19.38
N ALA A 67 0.62 9.42 -19.04
CA ALA A 67 2.07 9.39 -18.78
C ALA A 67 2.40 8.58 -17.51
N VAL A 68 1.62 8.76 -16.44
CA VAL A 68 1.79 8.01 -15.19
C VAL A 68 1.46 6.54 -15.40
N TYR A 69 0.40 6.21 -16.12
CA TYR A 69 0.02 4.82 -16.44
C TYR A 69 1.08 4.12 -17.30
N SER A 70 1.61 4.78 -18.31
CA SER A 70 2.68 4.21 -19.16
C SER A 70 3.95 3.89 -18.35
N ALA A 71 4.35 4.79 -17.44
CA ALA A 71 5.47 4.55 -16.56
C ALA A 71 5.18 3.40 -15.57
N PHE A 72 3.97 3.35 -15.02
CA PHE A 72 3.51 2.29 -14.13
C PHE A 72 3.51 0.93 -14.82
N SER A 73 2.93 0.80 -16.02
CA SER A 73 2.84 -0.48 -16.74
C SER A 73 4.23 -1.07 -17.00
N SER A 74 5.19 -0.22 -17.37
CA SER A 74 6.60 -0.63 -17.56
C SER A 74 7.24 -1.08 -16.23
N ARG A 75 6.97 -0.37 -15.14
CA ARG A 75 7.49 -0.70 -13.81
C ARG A 75 6.87 -1.98 -13.27
N GLN A 76 5.55 -2.15 -13.41
CA GLN A 76 4.82 -3.35 -12.98
C GLN A 76 5.37 -4.60 -13.69
N ALA A 77 5.53 -4.56 -15.01
CA ALA A 77 6.10 -5.66 -15.77
C ALA A 77 7.53 -6.01 -15.30
N THR A 78 8.35 -4.99 -15.03
CA THR A 78 9.71 -5.18 -14.49
C THR A 78 9.67 -5.78 -13.08
N ALA A 79 8.79 -5.29 -12.21
CA ALA A 79 8.63 -5.79 -10.85
C ALA A 79 8.19 -7.26 -10.85
N ILE A 80 7.17 -7.62 -11.65
CA ILE A 80 6.71 -9.00 -11.81
C ILE A 80 7.86 -9.90 -12.28
N ASN A 81 8.58 -9.51 -13.34
CA ASN A 81 9.72 -10.28 -13.82
C ASN A 81 10.79 -10.49 -12.75
N ASN A 82 11.12 -9.45 -11.97
CA ASN A 82 12.10 -9.55 -10.89
C ASN A 82 11.63 -10.48 -9.76
N ILE A 83 10.35 -10.43 -9.42
CA ILE A 83 9.74 -11.32 -8.42
C ILE A 83 9.84 -12.77 -8.90
N ILE A 84 9.34 -13.06 -10.10
CA ILE A 84 9.34 -14.41 -10.66
C ILE A 84 10.77 -14.94 -10.80
N ASN A 85 11.74 -14.11 -11.21
CA ASN A 85 13.14 -14.52 -11.27
C ASN A 85 13.71 -14.86 -9.87
N ASN A 86 13.35 -14.11 -8.83
CA ASN A 86 13.73 -14.44 -7.46
C ASN A 86 13.11 -15.77 -6.99
N LEU A 87 11.91 -16.08 -7.45
CA LEU A 87 11.22 -17.33 -7.12
C LEU A 87 11.72 -18.54 -7.92
N LYS A 88 12.49 -18.36 -9.00
CA LYS A 88 13.00 -19.45 -9.86
C LYS A 88 14.32 -20.05 -9.38
N SER A 89 15.01 -19.47 -8.42
CA SER A 89 16.39 -19.86 -8.11
C SER A 89 16.64 -20.04 -6.61
N SER A 90 17.22 -21.17 -6.26
CA SER A 90 17.77 -21.41 -4.92
C SER A 90 18.94 -20.49 -4.56
N THR A 91 19.57 -19.86 -5.58
CA THR A 91 20.69 -18.93 -5.37
C THR A 91 20.22 -17.48 -5.21
N SER A 92 18.92 -17.23 -5.22
CA SER A 92 18.35 -15.91 -4.92
C SER A 92 18.72 -15.47 -3.49
N PRO A 93 18.91 -14.15 -3.28
CA PRO A 93 19.27 -13.65 -1.95
C PRO A 93 18.21 -14.01 -0.91
N ALA A 94 18.65 -14.28 0.33
CA ALA A 94 17.75 -14.37 1.48
C ALA A 94 16.99 -13.05 1.65
N TYR A 95 15.78 -13.10 2.24
CA TYR A 95 14.88 -11.96 2.37
C TYR A 95 15.57 -10.69 2.91
N LYS A 96 16.37 -10.80 3.98
CA LYS A 96 17.09 -9.66 4.59
C LYS A 96 18.09 -8.96 3.65
N ASN A 97 18.53 -9.64 2.60
CA ASN A 97 19.51 -9.13 1.63
C ASN A 97 18.87 -8.55 0.36
N LEU A 98 17.56 -8.63 0.23
CA LEU A 98 16.81 -8.02 -0.87
C LEU A 98 16.76 -6.49 -0.75
N SER A 99 16.52 -5.80 -1.86
CA SER A 99 16.20 -4.36 -1.83
C SER A 99 14.93 -4.10 -1.01
N LYS A 100 14.77 -2.89 -0.48
CA LYS A 100 13.58 -2.53 0.32
C LYS A 100 12.26 -2.68 -0.46
N GLU A 101 12.29 -2.40 -1.75
CA GLU A 101 11.17 -2.62 -2.66
C GLU A 101 10.84 -4.12 -2.75
N MET A 102 11.84 -4.95 -3.03
CA MET A 102 11.66 -6.40 -3.13
C MET A 102 11.25 -7.02 -1.79
N GLN A 103 11.80 -6.55 -0.66
CA GLN A 103 11.34 -6.96 0.67
C GLN A 103 9.85 -6.67 0.88
N ALA A 104 9.37 -5.50 0.42
CA ALA A 104 7.96 -5.17 0.54
C ALA A 104 7.07 -6.07 -0.32
N TYR A 105 7.49 -6.41 -1.54
CA TYR A 105 6.77 -7.38 -2.38
C TYR A 105 6.72 -8.77 -1.75
N MET A 106 7.86 -9.28 -1.25
CA MET A 106 7.92 -10.59 -0.61
C MET A 106 7.13 -10.63 0.71
N TYR A 107 7.12 -9.53 1.47
CA TYR A 107 6.29 -9.42 2.66
C TYR A 107 4.79 -9.48 2.30
N TYR A 108 4.36 -8.75 1.27
CA TYR A 108 3.00 -8.81 0.79
C TYR A 108 2.59 -10.23 0.39
N PHE A 109 3.46 -10.96 -0.33
CA PHE A 109 3.20 -12.36 -0.69
C PHE A 109 2.93 -13.24 0.52
N THR A 110 3.82 -13.21 1.49
CA THR A 110 3.77 -14.15 2.62
C THR A 110 2.83 -13.74 3.72
N SER A 111 2.55 -12.44 3.87
CA SER A 111 1.63 -11.95 4.91
C SER A 111 0.16 -12.03 4.49
N ASP A 112 -0.14 -11.92 3.20
CA ASP A 112 -1.51 -11.78 2.73
C ASP A 112 -1.80 -12.61 1.47
N LEU A 113 -1.04 -12.42 0.38
CA LEU A 113 -1.39 -12.97 -0.93
C LEU A 113 -1.46 -14.50 -0.93
N LEU A 114 -0.42 -15.19 -0.49
CA LEU A 114 -0.34 -16.66 -0.55
C LEU A 114 -1.32 -17.36 0.40
N THR A 115 -1.74 -16.72 1.47
CA THR A 115 -2.63 -17.32 2.48
C THR A 115 -4.06 -16.80 2.39
N ASN A 116 -4.25 -15.48 2.49
CA ASN A 116 -5.60 -14.90 2.65
C ASN A 116 -6.29 -14.65 1.30
N LYS A 117 -5.55 -14.17 0.29
CA LYS A 117 -6.15 -13.80 -1.00
C LYS A 117 -6.29 -14.98 -1.95
N THR A 118 -5.25 -15.79 -2.07
CA THR A 118 -5.24 -16.90 -3.03
C THR A 118 -5.51 -18.26 -2.40
N GLY A 119 -5.19 -18.43 -1.12
CA GLY A 119 -5.31 -19.72 -0.44
C GLY A 119 -4.30 -20.77 -0.88
N ILE A 120 -3.26 -20.39 -1.66
CA ILE A 120 -2.19 -21.31 -2.07
C ILE A 120 -1.53 -21.95 -0.85
N LEU A 121 -1.22 -21.17 0.20
CA LEU A 121 -0.73 -21.68 1.47
C LEU A 121 -1.91 -21.95 2.42
N ILE A 122 -2.06 -23.20 2.84
CA ILE A 122 -3.09 -23.62 3.79
C ILE A 122 -2.61 -23.33 5.21
N LYS A 123 -3.06 -22.22 5.76
CA LYS A 123 -2.62 -21.68 7.05
C LYS A 123 -2.60 -22.70 8.18
N ASP A 124 -3.65 -23.53 8.26
CA ASP A 124 -3.81 -24.53 9.33
C ASP A 124 -2.86 -25.74 9.20
N ARG A 125 -2.20 -25.90 8.05
CA ARG A 125 -1.19 -26.94 7.84
C ARG A 125 0.24 -26.47 8.16
N ILE A 126 0.46 -25.16 8.26
CA ILE A 126 1.78 -24.62 8.50
C ILE A 126 2.20 -24.92 9.94
N ASN A 127 3.26 -25.72 10.08
CA ASN A 127 3.88 -25.94 11.38
C ASN A 127 4.80 -24.76 11.74
N VAL A 128 4.38 -23.94 12.70
CA VAL A 128 5.12 -22.75 13.12
C VAL A 128 6.44 -23.06 13.87
N TYR A 129 6.68 -24.33 14.25
CA TYR A 129 7.92 -24.81 14.88
C TYR A 129 8.84 -25.52 13.90
N ASP A 130 8.46 -25.60 12.62
CA ASP A 130 9.30 -26.14 11.55
C ASP A 130 10.55 -25.29 11.35
N GLU A 131 11.69 -25.95 11.14
CA GLU A 131 12.99 -25.25 11.03
C GLU A 131 13.05 -24.29 9.83
N VAL A 132 12.45 -24.67 8.69
CA VAL A 132 12.42 -23.82 7.49
C VAL A 132 11.45 -22.66 7.66
N TYR A 133 10.29 -22.92 8.31
CA TYR A 133 9.38 -21.82 8.68
C TYR A 133 10.07 -20.82 9.62
N VAL A 134 10.78 -21.28 10.63
CA VAL A 134 11.53 -20.42 11.57
C VAL A 134 12.64 -19.65 10.84
N ALA A 135 13.40 -20.31 9.95
CA ALA A 135 14.43 -19.64 9.15
C ALA A 135 13.85 -18.57 8.22
N TRP A 136 12.66 -18.82 7.64
CA TRP A 136 11.92 -17.83 6.88
C TRP A 136 11.51 -16.63 7.76
N LYS A 137 10.94 -16.88 8.94
CA LYS A 137 10.54 -15.83 9.90
C LYS A 137 11.73 -15.01 10.41
N ASN A 138 12.92 -15.61 10.46
CA ASN A 138 14.18 -14.93 10.79
C ASN A 138 14.84 -14.24 9.58
N GLU A 139 14.19 -14.25 8.41
CA GLU A 139 14.69 -13.63 7.17
C GLU A 139 16.00 -14.23 6.64
N GLU A 140 16.31 -15.50 7.00
CA GLU A 140 17.56 -16.17 6.72
C GLU A 140 17.59 -16.93 5.40
N ILE A 141 16.40 -17.27 4.86
CA ILE A 141 16.24 -17.99 3.59
C ILE A 141 15.47 -17.13 2.56
N ASN A 142 15.45 -17.57 1.32
CA ASN A 142 14.66 -16.96 0.26
C ASN A 142 13.29 -17.63 0.13
N LEU A 143 12.40 -16.99 -0.64
CA LEU A 143 11.03 -17.49 -0.82
C LEU A 143 10.97 -18.77 -1.68
N TYR A 144 11.95 -18.98 -2.57
CA TYR A 144 12.08 -20.24 -3.31
C TYR A 144 12.25 -21.43 -2.36
N GLU A 145 13.17 -21.35 -1.41
CA GLU A 145 13.42 -22.41 -0.42
C GLU A 145 12.17 -22.65 0.44
N TYR A 146 11.53 -21.58 0.90
CA TYR A 146 10.30 -21.66 1.69
C TYR A 146 9.15 -22.36 0.95
N LEU A 147 8.89 -21.99 -0.31
CA LEU A 147 7.78 -22.57 -1.09
C LEU A 147 8.05 -24.02 -1.50
N ASN A 148 9.30 -24.38 -1.85
CA ASN A 148 9.63 -25.78 -2.12
C ASN A 148 9.46 -26.67 -0.88
N HIS A 149 9.84 -26.17 0.29
CA HIS A 149 9.58 -26.87 1.55
C HIS A 149 8.08 -26.98 1.83
N ALA A 150 7.31 -25.92 1.61
CA ALA A 150 5.86 -25.92 1.77
C ALA A 150 5.16 -26.96 0.88
N ILE A 151 5.68 -27.20 -0.33
CA ILE A 151 5.22 -28.27 -1.22
C ILE A 151 5.54 -29.64 -0.60
N ALA A 152 6.77 -29.86 -0.13
CA ALA A 152 7.19 -31.12 0.45
C ALA A 152 6.39 -31.49 1.71
N GLU A 153 6.05 -30.51 2.52
CA GLU A 153 5.27 -30.66 3.76
C GLU A 153 3.73 -30.63 3.55
N ASN A 154 3.26 -30.58 2.29
CA ASN A 154 1.85 -30.50 1.94
C ASN A 154 1.11 -29.26 2.54
N TRP A 155 1.80 -28.14 2.67
CA TRP A 155 1.18 -26.88 3.08
C TRP A 155 0.49 -26.16 1.93
N ILE A 156 0.67 -26.63 0.70
CA ILE A 156 0.11 -26.03 -0.53
C ILE A 156 -1.24 -26.67 -0.87
N ASP A 157 -2.20 -25.84 -1.29
CA ASP A 157 -3.42 -26.27 -1.96
C ASP A 157 -3.19 -26.30 -3.48
N SER A 158 -2.94 -27.50 -4.01
CA SER A 158 -2.69 -27.68 -5.44
C SER A 158 -3.91 -27.40 -6.31
N THR A 159 -5.13 -27.42 -5.74
CA THR A 159 -6.36 -27.16 -6.51
C THR A 159 -6.44 -25.72 -7.00
N VAL A 160 -5.87 -24.77 -6.26
CA VAL A 160 -5.84 -23.35 -6.61
C VAL A 160 -5.06 -23.08 -7.90
N VAL A 161 -4.02 -23.86 -8.16
CA VAL A 161 -3.09 -23.65 -9.29
C VAL A 161 -3.25 -24.71 -10.38
N GLN A 162 -4.25 -25.56 -10.30
CA GLN A 162 -4.43 -26.69 -11.20
C GLN A 162 -4.54 -26.30 -12.67
N GLU A 163 -5.21 -25.18 -12.98
CA GLU A 163 -5.35 -24.67 -14.35
C GLU A 163 -4.04 -24.14 -14.94
N PHE A 164 -3.05 -23.91 -14.11
CA PHE A 164 -1.72 -23.38 -14.47
C PHE A 164 -0.64 -24.48 -14.56
N ILE A 165 -1.03 -25.75 -14.36
CA ILE A 165 -0.14 -26.92 -14.47
C ILE A 165 -0.32 -27.53 -15.87
N GLU A 166 0.76 -27.60 -16.64
CA GLU A 166 0.76 -28.04 -18.04
C GLU A 166 0.80 -29.58 -18.22
N THR A 167 0.20 -30.38 -17.36
CA THR A 167 0.26 -31.84 -17.46
C THR A 167 -1.02 -32.48 -17.97
N GLU A 168 -0.87 -33.43 -18.92
CA GLU A 168 -1.92 -34.32 -19.41
C GLU A 168 -2.20 -35.53 -18.46
N GLY A 169 -1.98 -35.43 -17.16
CA GLY A 169 -2.12 -36.53 -16.23
C GLY A 169 -2.51 -36.15 -14.81
N ASN A 170 -3.11 -37.10 -14.05
CA ASN A 170 -3.60 -36.92 -12.68
C ASN A 170 -2.49 -36.79 -11.60
N TYR A 171 -1.22 -36.78 -11.97
CA TYR A 171 -0.09 -36.67 -11.06
C TYR A 171 0.91 -35.62 -11.58
N SER A 172 0.81 -34.41 -11.04
CA SER A 172 1.89 -33.44 -11.17
C SER A 172 3.00 -33.75 -10.14
N ASP A 173 4.25 -33.74 -10.59
CA ASP A 173 5.36 -33.79 -9.63
C ASP A 173 5.55 -32.44 -8.93
N SER A 174 6.43 -32.39 -7.93
CA SER A 174 6.67 -31.17 -7.16
C SER A 174 7.18 -30.01 -8.02
N THR A 175 7.88 -30.30 -9.12
CA THR A 175 8.43 -29.32 -10.06
C THR A 175 7.33 -28.67 -10.88
N GLU A 176 6.40 -29.50 -11.37
CA GLU A 176 5.23 -29.02 -12.13
C GLU A 176 4.30 -28.20 -11.26
N LEU A 177 4.05 -28.64 -10.02
CA LEU A 177 3.28 -27.88 -9.04
C LEU A 177 3.95 -26.52 -8.76
N TYR A 178 5.27 -26.50 -8.58
CA TYR A 178 6.01 -25.26 -8.36
C TYR A 178 5.89 -24.30 -9.56
N GLN A 179 6.04 -24.82 -10.79
CA GLN A 179 5.86 -24.03 -12.00
C GLN A 179 4.44 -23.50 -12.13
N GLY A 180 3.43 -24.29 -11.79
CA GLY A 180 2.03 -23.86 -11.74
C GLY A 180 1.81 -22.69 -10.77
N ILE A 181 2.43 -22.74 -9.58
CA ILE A 181 2.41 -21.62 -8.63
C ILE A 181 3.03 -20.35 -9.25
N LEU A 182 4.16 -20.46 -9.94
CA LEU A 182 4.80 -19.30 -10.58
C LEU A 182 3.93 -18.70 -11.68
N ASN A 183 3.36 -19.53 -12.54
CA ASN A 183 2.48 -19.09 -13.63
C ASN A 183 1.23 -18.39 -13.07
N TYR A 184 0.61 -18.98 -12.05
CA TYR A 184 -0.53 -18.38 -11.36
C TYR A 184 -0.18 -17.01 -10.75
N LEU A 185 0.93 -16.92 -10.03
CA LEU A 185 1.37 -15.67 -9.40
C LEU A 185 1.69 -14.59 -10.43
N GLU A 186 2.36 -14.96 -11.53
CA GLU A 186 2.66 -14.03 -12.62
C GLU A 186 1.38 -13.42 -13.21
N ASP A 187 0.35 -14.24 -13.41
CA ASP A 187 -0.93 -13.77 -13.94
C ASP A 187 -1.71 -12.94 -12.92
N TYR A 188 -1.79 -13.41 -11.69
CA TYR A 188 -2.50 -12.74 -10.60
C TYR A 188 -1.98 -11.32 -10.35
N LEU A 189 -0.66 -11.13 -10.34
CA LEU A 189 -0.02 -9.84 -10.07
C LEU A 189 -0.29 -8.77 -11.12
N LYS A 190 -0.71 -9.15 -12.33
CA LYS A 190 -1.05 -8.20 -13.40
C LYS A 190 -2.30 -7.38 -13.07
N THR A 191 -3.19 -7.92 -12.23
CA THR A 191 -4.50 -7.32 -11.92
C THR A 191 -4.75 -7.11 -10.43
N ASP A 192 -3.81 -7.48 -9.57
CA ASP A 192 -3.99 -7.32 -8.12
C ASP A 192 -3.77 -5.87 -7.68
N LYS A 193 -4.85 -5.24 -7.21
CA LYS A 193 -4.87 -3.82 -6.84
C LYS A 193 -3.91 -3.45 -5.70
N GLU A 194 -3.73 -4.32 -4.73
CA GLU A 194 -2.80 -4.05 -3.63
C GLU A 194 -1.34 -4.09 -4.11
N PHE A 195 -1.02 -4.99 -5.05
CA PHE A 195 0.28 -5.00 -5.69
C PHE A 195 0.49 -3.76 -6.57
N GLU A 196 -0.53 -3.33 -7.34
CA GLU A 196 -0.49 -2.08 -8.10
C GLU A 196 -0.17 -0.89 -7.19
N LYS A 197 -0.91 -0.72 -6.10
CA LYS A 197 -0.66 0.35 -5.11
C LYS A 197 0.76 0.28 -4.54
N LEU A 198 1.28 -0.93 -4.32
CA LEU A 198 2.63 -1.12 -3.81
C LEU A 198 3.69 -0.70 -4.84
N VAL A 199 3.48 -0.99 -6.13
CA VAL A 199 4.34 -0.51 -7.24
C VAL A 199 4.31 1.02 -7.30
N TYR A 200 3.13 1.64 -7.30
CA TYR A 200 2.99 3.10 -7.26
C TYR A 200 3.74 3.73 -6.08
N ARG A 201 3.65 3.10 -4.90
CA ARG A 201 4.36 3.58 -3.71
C ARG A 201 5.86 3.70 -3.92
N TYR A 202 6.47 2.68 -4.55
CA TYR A 202 7.91 2.70 -4.80
C TYR A 202 8.29 3.64 -5.93
N MET A 203 7.46 3.80 -6.94
CA MET A 203 7.65 4.80 -8.00
C MET A 203 7.61 6.24 -7.49
N ILE A 204 6.76 6.52 -6.49
CA ILE A 204 6.75 7.81 -5.81
C ILE A 204 8.00 7.98 -4.95
N LYS A 205 8.40 6.94 -4.21
CA LYS A 205 9.57 6.98 -3.31
C LYS A 205 10.89 7.17 -4.05
N ASP A 206 11.04 6.63 -5.24
CA ASP A 206 12.24 6.76 -6.06
C ASP A 206 12.20 7.97 -7.02
N GLY A 207 11.05 8.68 -7.07
CA GLY A 207 10.85 9.88 -7.90
C GLY A 207 10.52 9.58 -9.36
N SER A 208 10.27 8.33 -9.75
CA SER A 208 9.77 7.95 -11.09
C SER A 208 8.42 8.60 -11.39
N ILE A 209 7.57 8.73 -10.37
CA ILE A 209 6.39 9.59 -10.39
C ILE A 209 6.71 10.83 -9.57
N LYS A 210 6.63 11.99 -10.22
CA LYS A 210 6.93 13.28 -9.60
C LYS A 210 5.75 13.78 -8.76
N GLY A 211 6.03 14.46 -7.65
CA GLY A 211 5.00 15.08 -6.84
C GLY A 211 4.12 16.07 -7.64
N SER A 212 4.68 16.78 -8.64
CA SER A 212 3.90 17.65 -9.52
C SER A 212 2.86 16.89 -10.33
N GLN A 213 3.15 15.66 -10.79
CA GLN A 213 2.19 14.82 -11.48
C GLN A 213 1.03 14.44 -10.55
N ILE A 214 1.33 14.03 -9.30
CA ILE A 214 0.29 13.75 -8.30
C ILE A 214 -0.58 14.99 -8.05
N CYS A 215 0.02 16.18 -7.90
CA CYS A 215 -0.74 17.42 -7.69
C CYS A 215 -1.63 17.77 -8.89
N ILE A 216 -1.17 17.51 -10.12
CA ILE A 216 -1.96 17.73 -11.36
C ILE A 216 -3.13 16.75 -11.41
N LEU A 217 -2.90 15.46 -11.09
CA LEU A 217 -3.95 14.43 -11.04
C LEU A 217 -5.08 14.76 -10.07
N LEU A 218 -4.80 15.48 -8.96
CA LEU A 218 -5.86 15.94 -8.05
C LEU A 218 -6.81 16.94 -8.72
N TYR A 219 -6.35 17.73 -9.69
CA TYR A 219 -7.19 18.58 -10.49
C TYR A 219 -7.86 17.82 -11.64
N ASP A 220 -7.10 16.98 -12.34
CA ASP A 220 -7.57 16.23 -13.50
C ASP A 220 -8.78 15.35 -13.13
N GLN A 221 -8.80 14.78 -11.93
CA GLN A 221 -9.90 13.96 -11.42
C GLN A 221 -10.94 14.76 -10.58
N GLY A 222 -10.83 16.08 -10.54
CA GLY A 222 -11.81 16.92 -9.85
C GLY A 222 -11.84 16.76 -8.32
N ILE A 223 -10.75 16.25 -7.73
CA ILE A 223 -10.60 16.13 -6.26
C ILE A 223 -10.44 17.53 -5.63
N LEU A 224 -9.73 18.41 -6.34
CA LEU A 224 -9.61 19.82 -5.99
C LEU A 224 -10.44 20.67 -6.94
N GLU A 225 -11.02 21.74 -6.41
CA GLU A 225 -11.74 22.74 -7.21
C GLU A 225 -10.80 23.32 -8.30
N PRO A 226 -11.30 23.52 -9.52
CA PRO A 226 -10.48 24.02 -10.63
C PRO A 226 -9.79 25.34 -10.31
N ASP A 227 -8.48 25.40 -10.53
CA ASP A 227 -7.63 26.58 -10.38
C ASP A 227 -6.63 26.59 -11.55
N GLU A 228 -6.98 27.24 -12.64
CA GLU A 228 -6.21 27.26 -13.88
C GLU A 228 -4.82 27.89 -13.69
N ASP A 229 -4.69 28.94 -12.88
CA ASP A 229 -3.42 29.58 -12.60
C ASP A 229 -2.48 28.64 -11.84
N MET A 230 -2.99 27.95 -10.81
CA MET A 230 -2.21 27.00 -10.03
C MET A 230 -1.85 25.76 -10.85
N TYR A 231 -2.77 25.25 -11.67
CA TYR A 231 -2.52 24.15 -12.60
C TYR A 231 -1.34 24.47 -13.54
N ASN A 232 -1.39 25.62 -14.20
CA ASN A 232 -0.35 26.09 -15.10
C ASN A 232 1.02 26.31 -14.38
N ARG A 233 0.98 26.77 -13.14
CA ARG A 233 2.20 26.89 -12.31
C ARG A 233 2.80 25.53 -11.99
N LEU A 234 2.00 24.51 -11.65
CA LEU A 234 2.47 23.14 -11.42
C LEU A 234 3.11 22.55 -12.67
N VAL A 235 2.49 22.71 -13.83
CA VAL A 235 3.04 22.30 -15.14
C VAL A 235 4.36 23.02 -15.41
N SER A 236 4.50 24.29 -15.02
CA SER A 236 5.69 25.11 -15.18
C SER A 236 6.76 24.89 -14.10
N GLY A 237 6.58 23.92 -13.19
CA GLY A 237 7.58 23.53 -12.20
C GLY A 237 7.42 24.17 -10.81
N TYR A 238 6.24 24.70 -10.48
CA TYR A 238 5.97 25.12 -9.10
C TYR A 238 6.14 23.96 -8.12
N SER A 239 6.63 24.28 -6.93
CA SER A 239 6.93 23.31 -5.88
C SER A 239 5.68 22.52 -5.46
N ALA A 240 5.68 21.21 -5.75
CA ALA A 240 4.62 20.31 -5.31
C ALA A 240 4.52 20.25 -3.78
N TYR A 241 5.65 20.37 -3.07
CA TYR A 241 5.67 20.44 -1.61
C TYR A 241 4.94 21.67 -1.07
N ASP A 242 5.21 22.86 -1.64
CA ASP A 242 4.54 24.09 -1.23
C ASP A 242 3.07 24.09 -1.60
N PHE A 243 2.74 23.50 -2.74
CA PHE A 243 1.34 23.28 -3.16
C PHE A 243 0.59 22.44 -2.12
N ILE A 244 1.08 21.26 -1.77
CA ILE A 244 0.43 20.39 -0.77
C ILE A 244 0.29 21.12 0.57
N ARG A 245 1.33 21.83 1.03
CA ARG A 245 1.24 22.62 2.26
C ARG A 245 0.11 23.62 2.24
N GLN A 246 0.01 24.42 1.17
CA GLN A 246 -1.07 25.42 1.01
C GLN A 246 -2.45 24.77 1.00
N LYS A 247 -2.61 23.63 0.33
CA LYS A 247 -3.89 22.91 0.25
C LYS A 247 -4.29 22.31 1.60
N ILE A 248 -3.34 21.80 2.39
CA ILE A 248 -3.59 21.33 3.77
C ILE A 248 -3.93 22.50 4.70
N GLU A 249 -3.21 23.64 4.60
CA GLU A 249 -3.49 24.85 5.41
C GLU A 249 -4.92 25.37 5.19
N LYS A 250 -5.43 25.27 3.97
CA LYS A 250 -6.79 25.69 3.60
C LYS A 250 -7.84 24.61 3.84
N LEU A 251 -7.46 23.42 4.27
CA LEU A 251 -8.32 22.23 4.38
C LEU A 251 -8.95 21.80 3.04
N GLU A 252 -8.36 22.19 1.90
CA GLU A 252 -8.74 21.66 0.60
C GLU A 252 -8.23 20.21 0.44
N ILE A 253 -7.10 19.88 1.07
CA ILE A 253 -6.64 18.53 1.37
C ILE A 253 -6.87 18.30 2.85
N THR A 254 -7.83 17.45 3.18
CA THR A 254 -8.20 17.17 4.57
C THR A 254 -7.33 16.08 5.20
N PRO A 255 -7.20 16.03 6.53
CA PRO A 255 -6.52 14.93 7.20
C PRO A 255 -7.08 13.54 6.83
N GLY A 256 -8.41 13.43 6.64
CA GLY A 256 -9.06 12.18 6.21
C GLY A 256 -8.56 11.68 4.87
N MET A 257 -8.36 12.56 3.88
CA MET A 257 -7.78 12.19 2.57
C MET A 257 -6.37 11.59 2.71
N LEU A 258 -5.65 11.97 3.77
CA LEU A 258 -4.31 11.47 4.07
C LEU A 258 -4.32 10.23 4.99
N GLY A 259 -5.49 9.63 5.24
CA GLY A 259 -5.64 8.49 6.14
C GLY A 259 -5.45 8.84 7.62
N VAL A 260 -5.51 10.13 7.98
CA VAL A 260 -5.42 10.60 9.36
C VAL A 260 -6.82 10.93 9.86
N GLU A 261 -7.50 9.91 10.33
CA GLU A 261 -8.79 10.12 10.97
C GLU A 261 -8.62 10.44 12.46
N PRO A 262 -9.51 11.31 13.01
CA PRO A 262 -9.53 11.56 14.43
C PRO A 262 -9.93 10.29 15.18
N SER A 263 -9.18 9.96 16.23
CA SER A 263 -9.59 8.89 17.14
C SER A 263 -10.97 9.21 17.70
N THR A 264 -11.89 8.25 17.59
CA THR A 264 -13.21 8.35 18.18
C THR A 264 -13.22 7.70 19.55
N GLY A 265 -13.97 8.26 20.49
CA GLY A 265 -14.12 7.71 21.82
C GLY A 265 -15.47 8.09 22.42
N SER A 266 -16.04 7.22 23.21
CA SER A 266 -17.23 7.53 24.01
C SER A 266 -16.97 7.22 25.48
N TYR A 267 -17.53 8.07 26.34
CA TYR A 267 -17.49 7.86 27.79
C TYR A 267 -18.92 7.97 28.34
N VAL A 268 -19.34 6.91 29.01
CA VAL A 268 -20.64 6.87 29.69
C VAL A 268 -20.41 6.59 31.17
N MET A 269 -20.97 7.43 32.02
CA MET A 269 -20.98 7.22 33.46
C MET A 269 -22.43 7.08 33.96
N THR A 270 -22.69 6.03 34.68
CA THR A 270 -23.99 5.77 35.33
C THR A 270 -23.85 5.72 36.83
N GLU A 271 -24.85 6.19 37.55
CA GLU A 271 -24.95 6.03 38.97
C GLU A 271 -25.36 4.60 39.32
N VAL A 272 -24.54 3.92 40.12
CA VAL A 272 -24.73 2.50 40.42
C VAL A 272 -26.02 2.23 41.21
N SER A 273 -26.44 3.16 42.03
CA SER A 273 -27.62 3.01 42.94
C SER A 273 -28.96 3.18 42.20
N THR A 274 -29.00 3.99 41.12
CA THR A 274 -30.25 4.35 40.43
C THR A 274 -30.27 3.93 38.95
N GLY A 275 -29.12 3.62 38.40
CA GLY A 275 -28.97 3.38 36.95
C GLY A 275 -29.02 4.65 36.08
N ASN A 276 -29.15 5.84 36.68
CA ASN A 276 -29.21 7.09 35.96
C ASN A 276 -27.88 7.38 35.26
N THR A 277 -27.95 7.83 33.98
CA THR A 277 -26.77 8.28 33.23
C THR A 277 -26.37 9.68 33.72
N LEU A 278 -25.20 9.78 34.34
CA LEU A 278 -24.63 11.03 34.86
C LEU A 278 -23.86 11.78 33.79
N VAL A 279 -23.18 11.06 32.90
CA VAL A 279 -22.39 11.61 31.81
C VAL A 279 -22.51 10.70 30.60
N CYS A 280 -22.72 11.28 29.44
CA CYS A 280 -22.63 10.61 28.15
C CYS A 280 -21.92 11.55 27.16
N VAL A 281 -20.69 11.25 26.81
CA VAL A 281 -19.85 12.07 25.94
C VAL A 281 -19.30 11.22 24.83
N SER A 282 -19.43 11.69 23.60
CA SER A 282 -18.75 11.12 22.43
C SER A 282 -17.74 12.13 21.87
N TYR A 283 -16.61 11.61 21.38
CA TYR A 283 -15.61 12.41 20.69
C TYR A 283 -15.29 11.78 19.32
N PRO A 284 -15.33 12.52 18.23
CA PRO A 284 -15.86 13.87 18.13
C PRO A 284 -17.35 13.93 18.48
N GLY A 285 -17.82 15.11 18.93
CA GLY A 285 -19.22 15.30 19.36
C GLY A 285 -20.19 15.01 18.20
N TYR A 286 -21.25 14.29 18.53
CA TYR A 286 -22.30 13.91 17.58
C TYR A 286 -23.22 15.11 17.28
N ASP A 287 -23.39 15.48 16.02
CA ASP A 287 -24.41 16.45 15.62
C ASP A 287 -25.59 15.70 14.98
N ASN A 288 -26.67 15.54 15.76
CA ASN A 288 -27.89 14.85 15.31
C ASN A 288 -28.57 15.51 14.10
N ASN A 289 -28.23 16.77 13.78
CA ASN A 289 -28.80 17.48 12.64
C ASN A 289 -28.08 17.20 11.31
N ARG A 290 -27.01 16.40 11.34
CA ARG A 290 -26.20 16.02 10.17
C ARG A 290 -26.32 14.53 9.80
N LEU A 291 -27.33 13.84 10.30
CA LEU A 291 -27.60 12.42 10.04
C LEU A 291 -28.57 12.19 8.86
N ALA A 292 -28.73 13.15 7.96
CA ALA A 292 -29.58 13.02 6.78
C ALA A 292 -28.75 12.93 5.52
#